data_12aa496cfb968f1cad88e6f5a1278791
#
_entry.id   12aa496cfb968f1cad88e6f5a1278791
#
_cell.length_a   1.000
_cell.length_b   1.000
_cell.length_c   1.000
_cell.angle_alpha   90.00
_cell.angle_beta   90.00
_cell.angle_gamma   90.00
#
_symmetry.space_group_name_H-M   'P 1'
#
loop_
_entity.id
_entity.type
_entity.pdbx_description
1 polymer ?
#
loop_
_entity_poly.entity_id
_entity_poly.type
_entity_poly.pdbx_seq_one_letter_code
_entity_poly.pdbx_strand_id
1 'polypeptide(L)'
;MAGQKGVTQTLRRIGGDGGQGGSYFDDMTPAELKERQDLQTKYEAMLARQEAYMERRRADFAAQERLDAERRGCVFIKSCKLPDAVINYNDPAGFVPVDSLSDYGTFAILGARQADSSGLVPLELISGAVPAGVGSLALGGAATGATTTGVAATTGTTMIASGLLGFLALLWPSSLGDSALYTEEQLRSLKQARTRMRLYVEPQADGSLKGYGFYTGSKPEWEMIDVIQFSQRGSQQVADFGDGVELIWTPAIDPTDTLGIPPLKGAPHTPHIWIFPPTKNADAIIVNPIYPPDYKDFILVFPADSGVLPLYIVLNVPRKGVTERGHSYHSPPETEEIVAFPGIKSIPGKTPREGGGSYRRRWIDEKGRRIYEWDSQHGELEVYRASDGSHLGSYDPITGEQNDLPKKNRNIKKYL
;
A
#
# COMPACT_ATOMS: atom_id res chain seq x y z
N MET A 1 46.42 -6.92 -11.46
CA MET A 1 46.80 -5.54 -11.06
C MET A 1 47.12 -4.74 -12.33
N ALA A 2 46.18 -4.06 -12.91
CA ALA A 2 46.40 -3.14 -14.02
C ALA A 2 46.59 -1.75 -13.44
N GLY A 3 47.83 -1.26 -13.45
CA GLY A 3 48.17 0.07 -12.98
C GLY A 3 47.51 1.12 -13.85
N GLN A 4 46.65 1.92 -13.27
CA GLN A 4 46.17 3.15 -13.91
C GLN A 4 47.37 4.07 -14.15
N LYS A 5 47.77 4.24 -15.41
CA LYS A 5 48.72 5.29 -15.81
C LYS A 5 48.06 6.64 -15.45
N GLY A 6 48.53 7.30 -14.41
CA GLY A 6 48.04 8.61 -14.02
C GLY A 6 48.15 9.59 -15.16
N VAL A 7 47.11 10.35 -15.41
CA VAL A 7 47.14 11.45 -16.37
C VAL A 7 48.11 12.49 -15.83
N THR A 8 49.26 12.65 -16.48
CA THR A 8 50.34 13.61 -16.09
C THR A 8 50.30 14.90 -16.90
N GLN A 9 49.31 15.06 -17.78
CA GLN A 9 49.16 16.20 -18.69
C GLN A 9 47.99 17.10 -18.33
N THR A 10 48.15 18.39 -18.51
CA THR A 10 47.13 19.43 -18.35
C THR A 10 46.89 20.18 -19.65
N LEU A 11 45.67 20.70 -19.85
CA LEU A 11 45.30 21.47 -21.02
C LEU A 11 45.74 22.94 -20.82
N ARG A 12 46.70 23.40 -21.62
CA ARG A 12 47.14 24.79 -21.63
C ARG A 12 46.51 25.54 -22.80
N ARG A 13 46.13 26.79 -22.56
CA ARG A 13 45.63 27.67 -23.62
C ARG A 13 46.73 28.60 -24.11
N ILE A 14 46.84 28.73 -25.41
CA ILE A 14 47.70 29.73 -26.02
C ILE A 14 46.93 31.05 -25.97
N GLY A 15 47.40 32.01 -25.15
CA GLY A 15 46.88 33.38 -25.17
C GLY A 15 47.40 34.08 -26.43
N GLY A 16 46.46 34.50 -27.29
CA GLY A 16 46.78 35.34 -28.45
C GLY A 16 45.92 36.61 -28.42
N ASP A 17 46.56 37.76 -28.53
CA ASP A 17 45.87 39.01 -28.81
C ASP A 17 45.20 38.92 -30.18
N GLY A 18 43.87 38.72 -30.20
CA GLY A 18 43.03 38.98 -31.36
C GLY A 18 42.88 37.87 -32.41
N GLY A 19 43.19 36.63 -32.17
CA GLY A 19 42.97 35.56 -33.15
C GLY A 19 42.93 34.15 -32.51
N GLN A 20 42.12 33.28 -33.05
CA GLN A 20 41.85 31.89 -32.67
C GLN A 20 42.84 31.24 -31.70
N GLY A 21 42.54 31.32 -30.39
CA GLY A 21 43.37 30.67 -29.36
C GLY A 21 43.25 29.15 -29.44
N GLY A 22 44.36 28.49 -29.65
CA GLY A 22 44.48 27.02 -29.58
C GLY A 22 44.70 26.54 -28.15
N SER A 23 44.43 25.27 -27.88
CA SER A 23 44.84 24.63 -26.64
C SER A 23 45.68 23.39 -26.97
N TYR A 24 46.66 23.08 -26.13
CA TYR A 24 47.53 21.94 -26.26
C TYR A 24 47.70 21.24 -24.92
N PHE A 25 48.01 19.96 -24.95
CA PHE A 25 48.35 19.20 -23.73
C PHE A 25 49.85 19.34 -23.45
N ASP A 26 50.16 19.67 -22.22
CA ASP A 26 51.53 19.79 -21.72
C ASP A 26 51.68 18.98 -20.42
N ASP A 27 52.88 18.52 -20.14
CA ASP A 27 53.14 17.79 -18.90
C ASP A 27 52.99 18.70 -17.70
N MET A 28 52.35 18.18 -16.66
CA MET A 28 52.18 18.92 -15.41
C MET A 28 53.52 19.15 -14.73
N THR A 29 53.69 20.35 -14.24
CA THR A 29 54.81 20.67 -13.36
C THR A 29 54.77 19.88 -12.05
N PRO A 30 55.86 19.68 -11.36
CA PRO A 30 55.88 18.99 -10.06
C PRO A 30 54.93 19.64 -9.03
N ALA A 31 54.72 20.95 -9.09
CA ALA A 31 53.77 21.66 -8.23
C ALA A 31 52.34 21.33 -8.57
N GLU A 32 51.95 21.27 -9.84
CA GLU A 32 50.61 20.91 -10.31
C GLU A 32 50.28 19.44 -10.01
N LEU A 33 51.25 18.54 -10.15
CA LEU A 33 51.11 17.16 -9.78
C LEU A 33 50.85 16.98 -8.27
N LYS A 34 51.59 17.74 -7.45
CA LYS A 34 51.39 17.72 -5.99
C LYS A 34 50.02 18.26 -5.61
N GLU A 35 49.58 19.39 -6.19
CA GLU A 35 48.28 20.00 -5.93
C GLU A 35 47.15 19.00 -6.30
N ARG A 36 47.30 18.32 -7.43
CA ARG A 36 46.35 17.28 -7.85
C ARG A 36 46.30 16.09 -6.89
N GLN A 37 47.46 15.64 -6.43
CA GLN A 37 47.50 14.54 -5.43
C GLN A 37 46.86 14.99 -4.11
N ASP A 38 47.11 16.21 -3.68
CA ASP A 38 46.49 16.76 -2.47
C ASP A 38 44.96 16.88 -2.61
N LEU A 39 44.46 17.29 -3.78
CA LEU A 39 43.04 17.34 -4.09
C LEU A 39 42.42 15.94 -4.12
N GLN A 40 43.11 14.97 -4.75
CA GLN A 40 42.65 13.58 -4.78
C GLN A 40 42.58 12.99 -3.38
N THR A 41 43.60 13.19 -2.57
CA THR A 41 43.62 12.74 -1.17
C THR A 41 42.47 13.35 -0.35
N LYS A 42 42.22 14.65 -0.54
CA LYS A 42 41.07 15.33 0.11
C LYS A 42 39.74 14.76 -0.33
N TYR A 43 39.59 14.47 -1.63
CA TYR A 43 38.37 13.86 -2.18
C TYR A 43 38.15 12.46 -1.63
N GLU A 44 39.19 11.62 -1.62
CA GLU A 44 39.13 10.26 -1.04
C GLU A 44 38.80 10.31 0.46
N ALA A 45 39.40 11.24 1.20
CA ALA A 45 39.08 11.44 2.61
C ALA A 45 37.62 11.92 2.83
N MET A 46 37.09 12.72 1.91
CA MET A 46 35.68 13.12 1.94
C MET A 46 34.74 11.95 1.69
N LEU A 47 35.01 11.12 0.68
CA LEU A 47 34.25 9.90 0.39
C LEU A 47 34.27 8.94 1.58
N ALA A 48 35.45 8.67 2.15
CA ALA A 48 35.58 7.82 3.31
C ALA A 48 34.78 8.33 4.52
N ARG A 49 34.74 9.66 4.74
CA ARG A 49 33.89 10.26 5.80
C ARG A 49 32.42 10.07 5.50
N GLN A 50 32.01 10.22 4.24
CA GLN A 50 30.61 10.00 3.83
C GLN A 50 30.20 8.56 4.02
N GLU A 51 31.04 7.60 3.61
CA GLU A 51 30.79 6.17 3.83
C GLU A 51 30.70 5.83 5.32
N ALA A 52 31.65 6.29 6.14
CA ALA A 52 31.62 6.07 7.58
C ALA A 52 30.38 6.70 8.25
N TYR A 53 29.91 7.86 7.77
CA TYR A 53 28.67 8.47 8.24
C TYR A 53 27.46 7.61 7.89
N MET A 54 27.37 7.13 6.65
CA MET A 54 26.28 6.28 6.22
C MET A 54 26.26 4.93 6.97
N GLU A 55 27.45 4.37 7.22
CA GLU A 55 27.59 3.13 7.98
C GLU A 55 27.16 3.30 9.45
N ARG A 56 27.55 4.41 10.10
CA ARG A 56 27.05 4.76 11.43
C ARG A 56 25.53 4.91 11.46
N ARG A 57 24.96 5.65 10.51
CA ARG A 57 23.51 5.78 10.43
C ARG A 57 22.78 4.45 10.27
N ARG A 58 23.34 3.54 9.47
CA ARG A 58 22.81 2.17 9.33
C ARG A 58 22.89 1.40 10.66
N ALA A 59 24.02 1.51 11.36
CA ALA A 59 24.20 0.87 12.64
C ALA A 59 23.26 1.43 13.71
N ASP A 60 23.13 2.75 13.77
CA ASP A 60 22.22 3.43 14.70
C ASP A 60 20.76 3.07 14.44
N PHE A 61 20.36 3.02 13.16
CA PHE A 61 19.03 2.58 12.78
C PHE A 61 18.75 1.14 13.17
N ALA A 62 19.70 0.23 12.88
CA ALA A 62 19.57 -1.18 13.27
C ALA A 62 19.55 -1.37 14.80
N ALA A 63 20.33 -0.57 15.54
CA ALA A 63 20.31 -0.58 16.99
C ALA A 63 18.98 -0.08 17.56
N GLN A 64 18.46 1.03 17.01
CA GLN A 64 17.15 1.56 17.39
C GLN A 64 16.04 0.55 17.11
N GLU A 65 16.10 -0.11 15.98
CA GLU A 65 15.14 -1.11 15.56
C GLU A 65 15.14 -2.34 16.47
N ARG A 66 16.33 -2.78 16.92
CA ARG A 66 16.45 -3.86 17.93
C ARG A 66 15.81 -3.45 19.25
N LEU A 67 16.09 -2.24 19.73
CA LEU A 67 15.51 -1.71 20.97
C LEU A 67 13.98 -1.58 20.87
N ASP A 68 13.47 -1.16 19.71
CA ASP A 68 12.04 -1.07 19.46
C ASP A 68 11.39 -2.44 19.34
N ALA A 69 12.07 -3.43 18.76
CA ALA A 69 11.62 -4.83 18.71
C ALA A 69 11.54 -5.44 20.12
N GLU A 70 12.56 -5.20 20.96
CA GLU A 70 12.55 -5.65 22.36
C GLU A 70 11.42 -5.01 23.17
N ARG A 71 11.09 -3.74 22.92
CA ARG A 71 10.05 -3.01 23.64
C ARG A 71 8.62 -3.36 23.20
N ARG A 72 8.43 -3.71 21.94
CA ARG A 72 7.09 -3.86 21.30
C ARG A 72 6.74 -5.30 20.90
N GLY A 73 7.61 -6.26 21.19
CA GLY A 73 7.46 -7.66 20.76
C GLY A 73 7.91 -7.90 19.34
N CYS A 74 7.58 -9.08 18.81
CA CYS A 74 7.98 -9.53 17.48
C CYS A 74 7.29 -8.74 16.36
N VAL A 75 7.82 -8.86 15.13
CA VAL A 75 7.30 -8.19 13.92
C VAL A 75 6.77 -9.23 12.96
N PHE A 76 5.60 -8.98 12.38
CA PHE A 76 5.03 -9.82 11.33
C PHE A 76 5.66 -9.49 9.96
N ILE A 77 5.75 -10.49 9.07
CA ILE A 77 6.29 -10.35 7.71
C ILE A 77 7.69 -9.69 7.71
N LYS A 78 8.63 -10.30 8.37
CA LYS A 78 10.04 -9.95 8.29
C LYS A 78 10.82 -11.14 7.73
N SER A 79 11.50 -10.94 6.62
CA SER A 79 12.43 -11.96 6.09
C SER A 79 13.82 -11.80 6.67
N CYS A 80 14.39 -12.89 7.19
CA CYS A 80 15.79 -12.92 7.64
C CYS A 80 16.80 -12.74 6.49
N LYS A 81 16.37 -12.93 5.25
CA LYS A 81 17.22 -12.74 4.06
C LYS A 81 17.33 -11.28 3.63
N LEU A 82 16.37 -10.46 4.03
CA LEU A 82 16.35 -9.04 3.72
C LEU A 82 16.62 -8.25 5.00
N PRO A 83 17.86 -7.82 5.23
CA PRO A 83 18.14 -6.90 6.32
C PRO A 83 17.31 -5.63 6.12
N ASP A 84 16.89 -5.00 7.22
CA ASP A 84 16.07 -3.77 7.22
C ASP A 84 16.67 -2.60 6.41
N ALA A 85 17.91 -2.76 5.95
CA ALA A 85 18.67 -1.79 5.16
C ALA A 85 18.80 -2.12 3.66
N VAL A 86 18.09 -3.13 3.14
CA VAL A 86 18.18 -3.52 1.71
C VAL A 86 17.56 -2.48 0.78
N ILE A 87 16.73 -1.61 1.31
CA ILE A 87 16.26 -0.47 0.54
C ILE A 87 17.42 0.50 0.43
N ASN A 88 18.09 0.49 -0.72
CA ASN A 88 19.16 1.43 -0.99
C ASN A 88 18.56 2.83 -1.17
N TYR A 89 18.53 3.61 -0.11
CA TYR A 89 18.05 5.00 -0.14
C TYR A 89 18.88 5.91 -1.07
N ASN A 90 20.05 5.46 -1.51
CA ASN A 90 20.87 6.17 -2.49
C ASN A 90 20.48 5.81 -3.94
N ASP A 91 19.71 4.77 -4.16
CA ASP A 91 19.12 4.47 -5.46
C ASP A 91 17.88 5.37 -5.64
N PRO A 92 17.81 6.20 -6.68
CA PRO A 92 16.62 6.99 -6.98
C PRO A 92 15.35 6.14 -7.13
N ALA A 93 15.51 4.89 -7.52
CA ALA A 93 14.42 3.94 -7.63
C ALA A 93 14.00 3.35 -6.27
N GLY A 94 14.92 3.16 -5.33
CA GLY A 94 14.71 2.84 -3.90
C GLY A 94 13.71 1.75 -3.56
N PHE A 95 13.50 0.75 -4.43
CA PHE A 95 12.45 -0.24 -4.27
C PHE A 95 12.97 -1.67 -4.43
N VAL A 96 12.27 -2.60 -3.79
CA VAL A 96 12.48 -4.04 -3.97
C VAL A 96 11.41 -4.55 -4.91
N PRO A 97 11.76 -5.16 -6.07
CA PRO A 97 10.77 -5.77 -6.96
C PRO A 97 10.04 -6.91 -6.25
N VAL A 98 8.77 -7.04 -6.53
CA VAL A 98 7.94 -8.05 -5.87
C VAL A 98 8.15 -9.47 -6.39
N ASP A 99 8.87 -9.63 -7.45
CA ASP A 99 9.48 -10.94 -7.73
C ASP A 99 10.29 -11.44 -6.51
N SER A 100 10.73 -10.51 -5.66
CA SER A 100 11.33 -10.77 -4.34
C SER A 100 10.31 -10.91 -3.19
N LEU A 101 8.99 -10.86 -3.41
CA LEU A 101 8.01 -11.20 -2.37
C LEU A 101 8.17 -12.63 -1.88
N SER A 102 8.68 -13.52 -2.73
CA SER A 102 9.07 -14.87 -2.33
C SER A 102 10.10 -14.91 -1.20
N ASP A 103 10.87 -13.85 -1.01
CA ASP A 103 11.81 -13.73 0.11
C ASP A 103 11.10 -13.43 1.44
N TYR A 104 9.91 -12.85 1.39
CA TYR A 104 9.07 -12.62 2.56
C TYR A 104 8.17 -13.80 2.89
N GLY A 105 7.79 -14.61 1.89
CA GLY A 105 6.93 -15.75 2.09
C GLY A 105 6.22 -16.23 0.83
N THR A 106 5.19 -17.03 0.98
CA THR A 106 4.34 -17.49 -0.12
C THR A 106 3.27 -16.46 -0.41
N PHE A 107 3.24 -15.94 -1.63
CA PHE A 107 2.30 -14.92 -2.07
C PHE A 107 1.25 -15.48 -3.03
N ALA A 108 0.01 -15.06 -2.88
CA ALA A 108 -1.08 -15.37 -3.80
C ALA A 108 -2.03 -14.19 -3.97
N ILE A 109 -2.63 -14.07 -5.14
CA ILE A 109 -3.80 -13.24 -5.37
C ILE A 109 -4.96 -14.15 -5.72
N LEU A 110 -6.04 -14.02 -4.98
CA LEU A 110 -7.29 -14.75 -5.20
C LEU A 110 -8.38 -13.77 -5.62
N GLY A 111 -9.29 -14.21 -6.47
CA GLY A 111 -10.44 -13.42 -6.86
C GLY A 111 -11.59 -14.28 -7.35
N ALA A 112 -12.73 -13.65 -7.60
CA ALA A 112 -13.90 -14.34 -8.09
C ALA A 112 -14.74 -13.49 -9.02
N ARG A 113 -15.46 -14.15 -9.93
CA ARG A 113 -16.35 -13.50 -10.90
C ARG A 113 -17.82 -13.80 -10.70
N GLN A 114 -18.13 -14.82 -9.93
CA GLN A 114 -19.50 -15.29 -9.75
C GLN A 114 -19.75 -15.69 -8.30
N ALA A 115 -20.96 -15.42 -7.83
CA ALA A 115 -21.45 -15.99 -6.59
C ALA A 115 -22.03 -17.40 -6.88
N ASP A 116 -21.91 -18.28 -5.89
CA ASP A 116 -22.54 -19.58 -5.93
C ASP A 116 -24.04 -19.51 -5.57
N SER A 117 -24.71 -20.67 -5.56
CA SER A 117 -26.13 -20.76 -5.23
C SER A 117 -26.48 -20.39 -3.78
N SER A 118 -25.50 -20.35 -2.88
CA SER A 118 -25.65 -19.91 -1.49
C SER A 118 -25.46 -18.40 -1.31
N GLY A 119 -25.05 -17.71 -2.38
CA GLY A 119 -24.72 -16.29 -2.36
C GLY A 119 -23.29 -16.00 -1.89
N LEU A 120 -22.46 -17.01 -1.69
CA LEU A 120 -21.05 -16.85 -1.42
C LEU A 120 -20.27 -16.66 -2.73
N VAL A 121 -19.14 -16.01 -2.65
CA VAL A 121 -18.24 -15.74 -3.78
C VAL A 121 -16.98 -16.59 -3.61
N PRO A 122 -16.94 -17.83 -4.13
CA PRO A 122 -15.78 -18.70 -4.05
C PRO A 122 -14.56 -18.04 -4.69
N LEU A 123 -13.43 -18.06 -4.00
CA LEU A 123 -12.19 -17.45 -4.47
C LEU A 123 -11.36 -18.46 -5.26
N GLU A 124 -10.87 -18.04 -6.41
CA GLU A 124 -10.00 -18.79 -7.30
C GLU A 124 -8.66 -18.07 -7.47
N LEU A 125 -7.62 -18.82 -7.82
CA LEU A 125 -6.25 -18.30 -7.92
C LEU A 125 -6.08 -17.43 -9.17
N ILE A 126 -5.73 -16.17 -8.97
CA ILE A 126 -5.32 -15.25 -10.03
C ILE A 126 -3.82 -15.41 -10.31
N SER A 127 -3.01 -15.44 -9.24
CA SER A 127 -1.55 -15.48 -9.37
C SER A 127 -0.88 -15.97 -8.09
N GLY A 128 0.35 -16.46 -8.22
CA GLY A 128 1.14 -16.94 -7.09
C GLY A 128 0.81 -18.38 -6.70
N ALA A 129 0.96 -18.70 -5.42
CA ALA A 129 0.71 -20.03 -4.89
C ALA A 129 0.04 -19.96 -3.52
N VAL A 130 -0.80 -20.92 -3.23
CA VAL A 130 -1.40 -21.12 -1.90
C VAL A 130 -0.75 -22.36 -1.27
N PRO A 131 -0.33 -22.29 0.01
CA PRO A 131 0.22 -23.45 0.68
C PRO A 131 -0.76 -24.65 0.66
N ALA A 132 -0.22 -25.85 0.61
CA ALA A 132 -1.03 -27.07 0.73
C ALA A 132 -1.81 -27.09 2.04
N GLY A 133 -2.99 -27.69 2.03
CA GLY A 133 -3.81 -27.85 3.23
C GLY A 133 -4.60 -26.61 3.67
N VAL A 134 -4.49 -25.48 2.99
CA VAL A 134 -5.28 -24.28 3.31
C VAL A 134 -6.78 -24.52 3.12
N GLY A 135 -7.18 -25.35 2.15
CA GLY A 135 -8.60 -25.56 1.83
C GLY A 135 -9.15 -24.47 0.92
N SER A 136 -10.44 -24.15 1.07
CA SER A 136 -11.10 -23.15 0.22
C SER A 136 -11.50 -21.89 0.97
N LEU A 137 -11.51 -20.78 0.25
CA LEU A 137 -11.88 -19.45 0.74
C LEU A 137 -13.02 -18.88 -0.11
N ALA A 138 -13.97 -18.21 0.53
CA ALA A 138 -15.05 -17.52 -0.16
C ALA A 138 -15.36 -16.19 0.52
N LEU A 139 -15.72 -15.16 -0.25
CA LEU A 139 -16.22 -13.90 0.30
C LEU A 139 -17.71 -14.04 0.61
N GLY A 140 -18.13 -13.45 1.73
CA GLY A 140 -19.50 -13.41 2.22
C GLY A 140 -19.94 -12.02 2.63
N GLY A 141 -21.15 -11.92 3.16
CA GLY A 141 -21.69 -10.68 3.70
C GLY A 141 -21.95 -9.59 2.65
N ALA A 142 -21.60 -8.35 2.96
CA ALA A 142 -21.81 -7.20 2.06
C ALA A 142 -21.00 -7.30 0.77
N ALA A 143 -19.91 -8.05 0.76
CA ALA A 143 -19.10 -8.30 -0.44
C ALA A 143 -19.87 -9.01 -1.54
N THR A 144 -20.92 -9.78 -1.18
CA THR A 144 -21.73 -10.54 -2.13
C THR A 144 -22.97 -9.82 -2.61
N GLY A 145 -23.29 -8.64 -2.07
CA GLY A 145 -24.58 -7.97 -2.30
C GLY A 145 -25.78 -8.69 -1.70
N ALA A 146 -25.57 -9.83 -1.03
CA ALA A 146 -26.63 -10.61 -0.39
C ALA A 146 -26.82 -10.15 1.06
N THR A 147 -27.93 -9.48 1.33
CA THR A 147 -28.43 -9.33 2.71
C THR A 147 -29.00 -10.66 3.16
N THR A 148 -28.55 -11.17 4.30
CA THR A 148 -28.99 -12.41 4.96
C THR A 148 -30.42 -12.33 5.54
N THR A 149 -31.33 -11.66 4.91
CA THR A 149 -32.76 -11.71 5.24
C THR A 149 -33.52 -12.19 4.01
N GLY A 150 -33.85 -13.47 4.01
CA GLY A 150 -34.84 -14.26 3.28
C GLY A 150 -35.73 -13.66 2.17
N VAL A 151 -35.24 -12.74 1.36
CA VAL A 151 -35.92 -12.22 0.18
C VAL A 151 -35.00 -12.43 -1.02
N ALA A 152 -35.57 -13.07 -2.04
CA ALA A 152 -34.92 -13.41 -3.29
C ALA A 152 -33.98 -12.30 -3.80
N ALA A 153 -32.72 -12.67 -4.03
CA ALA A 153 -31.69 -11.80 -4.58
C ALA A 153 -32.12 -11.24 -5.94
N THR A 154 -32.50 -9.98 -5.97
CA THR A 154 -32.49 -9.20 -7.20
C THR A 154 -31.07 -8.67 -7.41
N THR A 155 -30.34 -9.37 -8.24
CA THR A 155 -29.24 -8.99 -9.13
C THR A 155 -28.72 -7.53 -8.99
N GLY A 156 -27.82 -7.34 -8.05
CA GLY A 156 -27.08 -6.10 -7.90
C GLY A 156 -25.67 -6.32 -7.38
N THR A 157 -25.01 -7.38 -7.87
CA THR A 157 -23.59 -7.64 -7.57
C THR A 157 -22.74 -6.58 -8.27
N THR A 158 -22.09 -5.72 -7.49
CA THR A 158 -21.16 -4.73 -8.02
C THR A 158 -19.86 -5.42 -8.41
N MET A 159 -19.48 -5.30 -9.68
CA MET A 159 -18.21 -5.80 -10.18
C MET A 159 -17.16 -4.68 -10.17
N ILE A 160 -15.94 -4.99 -9.81
CA ILE A 160 -14.81 -4.08 -9.95
C ILE A 160 -14.35 -4.00 -11.41
N ALA A 161 -13.54 -3.00 -11.77
CA ALA A 161 -13.11 -2.73 -13.15
C ALA A 161 -12.48 -3.94 -13.86
N SER A 162 -11.83 -4.84 -13.10
CA SER A 162 -11.29 -6.10 -13.61
C SER A 162 -12.34 -7.18 -13.93
N GLY A 163 -13.64 -6.89 -13.76
CA GLY A 163 -14.72 -7.85 -13.89
C GLY A 163 -14.78 -8.88 -12.74
N LEU A 164 -14.14 -8.58 -11.62
CA LEU A 164 -14.17 -9.39 -10.40
C LEU A 164 -15.24 -8.88 -9.44
N LEU A 165 -15.84 -9.76 -8.65
CA LEU A 165 -16.71 -9.41 -7.52
C LEU A 165 -15.92 -8.96 -6.29
N GLY A 166 -14.65 -9.28 -6.24
CA GLY A 166 -13.69 -8.95 -5.21
C GLY A 166 -12.41 -9.74 -5.40
N PHE A 167 -11.34 -9.31 -4.76
CA PHE A 167 -10.10 -10.09 -4.70
C PHE A 167 -9.35 -9.86 -3.38
N LEU A 168 -8.47 -10.79 -3.08
CA LEU A 168 -7.58 -10.77 -1.93
C LEU A 168 -6.15 -10.94 -2.39
N ALA A 169 -5.21 -10.20 -1.79
CA ALA A 169 -3.80 -10.54 -1.85
C ALA A 169 -3.41 -11.13 -0.50
N LEU A 170 -2.75 -12.27 -0.52
CA LEU A 170 -2.39 -13.08 0.63
C LEU A 170 -0.89 -13.27 0.67
N LEU A 171 -0.27 -13.10 1.83
CA LEU A 171 1.14 -13.37 2.03
C LEU A 171 1.34 -14.18 3.32
N TRP A 172 1.72 -15.45 3.18
CA TRP A 172 2.17 -16.30 4.29
C TRP A 172 3.65 -16.02 4.57
N PRO A 173 4.01 -15.56 5.75
CA PRO A 173 5.40 -15.26 6.06
C PRO A 173 6.29 -16.49 5.96
N SER A 174 7.53 -16.30 5.54
CA SER A 174 8.51 -17.36 5.50
C SER A 174 8.77 -17.90 6.89
N SER A 175 8.69 -19.23 7.06
CA SER A 175 9.03 -19.92 8.30
C SER A 175 10.54 -20.03 8.54
N LEU A 176 11.37 -19.49 7.65
CA LEU A 176 12.83 -19.60 7.74
C LEU A 176 13.40 -18.71 8.84
N GLY A 177 13.07 -19.05 10.09
CA GLY A 177 13.93 -18.75 11.24
C GLY A 177 14.13 -17.28 11.58
N ASP A 178 13.21 -16.42 11.27
CA ASP A 178 13.26 -15.05 11.78
C ASP A 178 12.67 -15.04 13.18
N SER A 179 13.54 -14.96 14.19
CA SER A 179 13.16 -14.85 15.60
C SER A 179 12.34 -13.60 15.94
N ALA A 180 12.16 -12.70 14.99
CA ALA A 180 11.38 -11.49 15.12
C ALA A 180 9.93 -11.63 14.70
N LEU A 181 9.47 -12.79 14.23
CA LEU A 181 8.06 -13.03 13.92
C LEU A 181 7.25 -13.35 15.17
N TYR A 182 6.01 -12.88 15.23
CA TYR A 182 5.06 -13.28 16.27
C TYR A 182 4.81 -14.79 16.18
N THR A 183 4.69 -15.42 17.34
CA THR A 183 4.10 -16.77 17.41
C THR A 183 2.60 -16.70 17.15
N GLU A 184 2.00 -17.83 16.77
CA GLU A 184 0.55 -17.89 16.60
C GLU A 184 -0.21 -17.55 17.88
N GLU A 185 0.29 -18.03 19.05
CA GLU A 185 -0.33 -17.74 20.35
C GLU A 185 -0.30 -16.25 20.67
N GLN A 186 0.81 -15.56 20.34
CA GLN A 186 0.89 -14.12 20.48
C GLN A 186 -0.15 -13.42 19.61
N LEU A 187 -0.26 -13.79 18.34
CA LEU A 187 -1.24 -13.19 17.42
C LEU A 187 -2.68 -13.44 17.86
N ARG A 188 -2.98 -14.63 18.40
CA ARG A 188 -4.31 -14.93 18.96
C ARG A 188 -4.67 -14.08 20.18
N SER A 189 -3.70 -13.59 20.91
CA SER A 189 -3.94 -12.72 22.07
C SER A 189 -4.05 -11.24 21.72
N LEU A 190 -3.65 -10.84 20.52
CA LEU A 190 -3.55 -9.44 20.11
C LEU A 190 -4.76 -9.02 19.25
N LYS A 191 -5.19 -7.78 19.42
CA LYS A 191 -6.16 -7.12 18.53
C LYS A 191 -5.46 -6.41 17.38
N GLN A 192 -4.23 -5.95 17.61
CA GLN A 192 -3.38 -5.32 16.62
C GLN A 192 -1.97 -5.84 16.76
N ALA A 193 -1.26 -5.95 15.66
CA ALA A 193 0.11 -6.37 15.64
C ALA A 193 0.93 -5.50 14.68
N ARG A 194 2.22 -5.47 14.91
CA ARG A 194 3.17 -4.69 14.16
C ARG A 194 3.58 -5.44 12.90
N THR A 195 3.56 -4.76 11.77
CA THR A 195 4.06 -5.30 10.49
C THR A 195 5.17 -4.42 9.92
N ARG A 196 6.09 -5.03 9.17
CA ARG A 196 7.20 -4.33 8.51
C ARG A 196 6.89 -3.86 7.12
N MET A 197 5.89 -4.42 6.50
CA MET A 197 5.52 -4.12 5.13
C MET A 197 4.01 -4.05 5.03
N ARG A 198 3.51 -3.10 4.26
CA ARG A 198 2.10 -3.01 3.93
C ARG A 198 1.94 -2.90 2.43
N LEU A 199 1.01 -3.68 1.89
CA LEU A 199 0.75 -3.78 0.46
C LEU A 199 -0.60 -3.13 0.13
N TYR A 200 -0.66 -2.57 -1.06
CA TYR A 200 -1.88 -2.08 -1.67
C TYR A 200 -2.02 -2.69 -3.07
N VAL A 201 -3.18 -3.23 -3.36
CA VAL A 201 -3.51 -3.80 -4.67
C VAL A 201 -4.86 -3.26 -5.11
N GLU A 202 -4.91 -2.71 -6.31
CA GLU A 202 -6.13 -2.12 -6.87
C GLU A 202 -6.38 -2.56 -8.31
N PRO A 203 -7.65 -2.63 -8.73
CA PRO A 203 -7.99 -2.86 -10.13
C PRO A 203 -7.76 -1.61 -10.95
N GLN A 204 -7.32 -1.78 -12.19
CA GLN A 204 -7.17 -0.71 -13.16
C GLN A 204 -8.33 -0.69 -14.16
N ALA A 205 -8.53 0.44 -14.83
CA ALA A 205 -9.59 0.61 -15.82
C ALA A 205 -9.52 -0.37 -17.00
N ASP A 206 -8.32 -0.81 -17.35
CA ASP A 206 -8.07 -1.79 -18.39
C ASP A 206 -8.33 -3.25 -17.96
N GLY A 207 -8.76 -3.45 -16.70
CA GLY A 207 -9.01 -4.76 -16.10
C GLY A 207 -7.78 -5.44 -15.54
N SER A 208 -6.61 -4.83 -15.62
CA SER A 208 -5.40 -5.31 -14.94
C SER A 208 -5.43 -4.98 -13.44
N LEU A 209 -4.50 -5.56 -12.69
CA LEU A 209 -4.26 -5.21 -11.28
C LEU A 209 -2.99 -4.39 -11.18
N LYS A 210 -3.00 -3.36 -10.34
CA LYS A 210 -1.82 -2.60 -9.95
C LYS A 210 -1.54 -2.86 -8.47
N GLY A 211 -0.28 -3.08 -8.13
CA GLY A 211 0.12 -3.29 -6.76
C GLY A 211 1.37 -2.49 -6.42
N TYR A 212 1.43 -2.01 -5.20
CA TYR A 212 2.62 -1.45 -4.59
C TYR A 212 2.51 -1.58 -3.08
N GLY A 213 3.59 -1.29 -2.40
CA GLY A 213 3.62 -1.33 -0.95
C GLY A 213 4.65 -0.39 -0.39
N PHE A 214 4.60 -0.25 0.92
CA PHE A 214 5.58 0.52 1.66
C PHE A 214 6.19 -0.32 2.77
N TYR A 215 7.49 -0.18 2.91
CA TYR A 215 8.19 -0.65 4.09
C TYR A 215 7.87 0.33 5.24
N THR A 216 7.38 -0.18 6.35
CA THR A 216 6.90 0.67 7.45
C THR A 216 8.03 1.38 8.19
N GLY A 217 9.19 0.71 8.30
CA GLY A 217 10.41 1.29 8.86
C GLY A 217 10.20 1.95 10.22
N SER A 218 10.60 3.22 10.32
CA SER A 218 10.50 4.03 11.54
C SER A 218 9.20 4.84 11.64
N LYS A 219 8.13 4.45 10.93
CA LYS A 219 6.82 5.11 10.98
C LYS A 219 5.83 4.31 11.83
N PRO A 220 5.73 4.58 13.13
CA PRO A 220 4.85 3.82 14.04
C PRO A 220 3.39 3.80 13.60
N GLU A 221 2.92 4.89 12.99
CA GLU A 221 1.57 5.03 12.45
C GLU A 221 1.28 4.11 11.26
N TRP A 222 2.33 3.56 10.64
CA TRP A 222 2.22 2.61 9.53
C TRP A 222 2.39 1.16 9.96
N GLU A 223 2.94 0.93 11.15
CA GLU A 223 3.34 -0.41 11.58
C GLU A 223 2.18 -1.25 12.11
N MET A 224 1.20 -0.61 12.75
CA MET A 224 0.12 -1.30 13.45
C MET A 224 -1.04 -1.59 12.51
N ILE A 225 -1.43 -2.87 12.44
CA ILE A 225 -2.61 -3.34 11.70
C ILE A 225 -3.45 -4.27 12.56
N ASP A 226 -4.73 -4.38 12.24
CA ASP A 226 -5.65 -5.21 13.00
C ASP A 226 -5.38 -6.70 12.77
N VAL A 227 -5.53 -7.48 13.84
CA VAL A 227 -5.46 -8.95 13.83
C VAL A 227 -6.88 -9.49 13.85
N ILE A 228 -7.25 -10.18 12.79
CA ILE A 228 -8.55 -10.80 12.60
C ILE A 228 -8.43 -12.31 12.80
N GLN A 229 -9.37 -12.90 13.50
CA GLN A 229 -9.38 -14.33 13.77
C GLN A 229 -10.64 -14.96 13.18
N PHE A 230 -10.50 -16.16 12.69
CA PHE A 230 -11.66 -16.96 12.36
C PHE A 230 -12.43 -17.34 13.63
N SER A 231 -13.73 -17.23 13.55
CA SER A 231 -14.69 -17.68 14.56
C SER A 231 -15.66 -18.69 13.97
N GLN A 232 -16.05 -19.68 14.75
CA GLN A 232 -17.02 -20.66 14.32
C GLN A 232 -18.43 -20.05 14.30
N ARG A 233 -19.09 -20.15 13.15
CA ARG A 233 -20.50 -19.77 12.96
C ARG A 233 -21.26 -20.95 12.35
N GLY A 234 -21.91 -21.73 13.19
CA GLY A 234 -22.51 -23.02 12.76
C GLY A 234 -21.43 -23.97 12.28
N SER A 235 -21.52 -24.42 11.02
CA SER A 235 -20.52 -25.29 10.39
C SER A 235 -19.41 -24.57 9.67
N GLN A 236 -19.43 -23.23 9.64
CA GLN A 236 -18.47 -22.41 8.91
C GLN A 236 -17.49 -21.74 9.86
N GLN A 237 -16.31 -21.49 9.36
CA GLN A 237 -15.30 -20.61 9.98
C GLN A 237 -15.35 -19.26 9.28
N VAL A 238 -15.60 -18.19 10.01
CA VAL A 238 -15.84 -16.85 9.47
C VAL A 238 -14.89 -15.85 10.09
N ALA A 239 -14.21 -15.08 9.27
CA ALA A 239 -13.44 -13.90 9.67
C ALA A 239 -14.19 -12.64 9.22
N ASP A 240 -14.50 -11.77 10.16
CA ASP A 240 -15.21 -10.51 9.92
C ASP A 240 -14.21 -9.35 9.86
N PHE A 241 -14.18 -8.65 8.73
CA PHE A 241 -13.29 -7.52 8.49
C PHE A 241 -13.96 -6.16 8.70
N GLY A 242 -15.16 -6.15 9.24
CA GLY A 242 -15.97 -4.95 9.35
C GLY A 242 -16.68 -4.58 8.05
N ASP A 243 -17.49 -3.53 8.09
CA ASP A 243 -18.30 -3.05 6.95
C ASP A 243 -19.16 -4.16 6.30
N GLY A 244 -19.45 -5.23 7.04
CA GLY A 244 -20.18 -6.41 6.58
C GLY A 244 -19.39 -7.32 5.63
N VAL A 245 -18.08 -7.15 5.47
CA VAL A 245 -17.23 -8.02 4.65
C VAL A 245 -16.76 -9.20 5.47
N GLU A 246 -17.08 -10.40 5.00
CA GLU A 246 -16.73 -11.66 5.66
C GLU A 246 -15.89 -12.54 4.73
N LEU A 247 -14.91 -13.22 5.31
CA LEU A 247 -14.19 -14.31 4.64
C LEU A 247 -14.59 -15.62 5.29
N ILE A 248 -15.09 -16.53 4.48
CA ILE A 248 -15.51 -17.87 4.92
C ILE A 248 -14.43 -18.86 4.51
N TRP A 249 -13.96 -19.60 5.47
CA TRP A 249 -12.95 -20.63 5.28
C TRP A 249 -13.52 -22.02 5.51
N THR A 250 -13.25 -22.90 4.56
CA THR A 250 -13.53 -24.33 4.67
C THR A 250 -12.21 -25.08 4.65
N PRO A 251 -11.82 -25.74 5.75
CA PRO A 251 -10.58 -26.50 5.84
C PRO A 251 -10.49 -27.57 4.76
N ALA A 252 -9.26 -27.87 4.33
CA ALA A 252 -9.01 -29.03 3.49
C ALA A 252 -9.38 -30.31 4.24
N ILE A 253 -10.01 -31.25 3.55
CA ILE A 253 -10.34 -32.57 4.12
C ILE A 253 -9.07 -33.38 4.37
N ASP A 254 -8.09 -33.24 3.49
CA ASP A 254 -6.76 -33.83 3.62
C ASP A 254 -5.71 -32.70 3.63
N PRO A 255 -4.97 -32.51 4.73
CA PRO A 255 -3.92 -31.50 4.80
C PRO A 255 -2.79 -31.70 3.79
N THR A 256 -2.66 -32.88 3.21
CA THR A 256 -1.68 -33.21 2.17
C THR A 256 -2.23 -32.97 0.76
N ASP A 257 -3.49 -32.56 0.63
CA ASP A 257 -4.11 -32.30 -0.66
C ASP A 257 -3.42 -31.13 -1.36
N THR A 258 -2.73 -31.45 -2.44
CA THR A 258 -2.02 -30.48 -3.29
C THR A 258 -2.94 -29.85 -4.35
N LEU A 259 -4.20 -30.24 -4.43
CA LEU A 259 -5.14 -29.74 -5.44
C LEU A 259 -5.46 -28.26 -5.28
N GLY A 260 -5.18 -27.68 -4.15
CA GLY A 260 -5.17 -26.24 -3.93
C GLY A 260 -6.42 -25.50 -4.43
N ILE A 261 -6.39 -24.19 -4.32
CA ILE A 261 -7.43 -23.32 -4.89
C ILE A 261 -7.29 -23.31 -6.41
N PRO A 262 -8.37 -23.61 -7.20
CA PRO A 262 -8.29 -23.69 -8.63
C PRO A 262 -7.96 -22.35 -9.29
N PRO A 263 -7.30 -22.34 -10.47
CA PRO A 263 -6.98 -21.10 -11.17
C PRO A 263 -8.23 -20.41 -11.71
N LEU A 264 -8.31 -19.10 -11.57
CA LEU A 264 -9.41 -18.29 -12.10
C LEU A 264 -9.33 -18.22 -13.62
N LYS A 265 -10.36 -18.70 -14.28
CA LYS A 265 -10.43 -18.66 -15.74
C LYS A 265 -10.49 -17.20 -16.25
N GLY A 266 -9.54 -16.85 -17.14
CA GLY A 266 -9.42 -15.47 -17.65
C GLY A 266 -8.99 -14.47 -16.57
N ALA A 267 -8.13 -14.90 -15.66
CA ALA A 267 -7.56 -14.04 -14.62
C ALA A 267 -6.92 -12.79 -15.22
N PRO A 268 -7.02 -11.63 -14.54
CA PRO A 268 -6.30 -10.42 -14.95
C PRO A 268 -4.78 -10.63 -14.83
N HIS A 269 -4.03 -9.86 -15.62
CA HIS A 269 -2.58 -9.83 -15.48
C HIS A 269 -2.19 -9.35 -14.09
N THR A 270 -1.30 -10.07 -13.44
CA THR A 270 -0.74 -9.68 -12.15
C THR A 270 0.40 -8.71 -12.38
N PRO A 271 0.34 -7.51 -11.83
CA PRO A 271 1.43 -6.55 -11.94
C PRO A 271 2.61 -6.95 -11.07
N HIS A 272 3.76 -6.40 -11.38
CA HIS A 272 4.83 -6.32 -10.40
C HIS A 272 4.38 -5.40 -9.25
N ILE A 273 4.51 -5.84 -8.03
CA ILE A 273 4.25 -5.03 -6.83
C ILE A 273 5.59 -4.46 -6.36
N TRP A 274 5.74 -3.18 -6.30
CA TRP A 274 6.95 -2.51 -5.83
C TRP A 274 6.79 -2.12 -4.37
N ILE A 275 7.79 -2.41 -3.53
CA ILE A 275 7.81 -2.01 -2.12
C ILE A 275 8.74 -0.81 -1.97
N PHE A 276 8.19 0.30 -1.57
CA PHE A 276 8.90 1.56 -1.46
C PHE A 276 9.39 1.81 -0.03
N PRO A 277 10.50 2.56 0.13
CA PRO A 277 10.90 3.06 1.43
C PRO A 277 9.85 4.05 1.98
N PRO A 278 9.80 4.27 3.31
CA PRO A 278 8.86 5.19 3.94
C PRO A 278 9.26 6.66 3.73
N THR A 279 9.53 7.05 2.49
CA THR A 279 9.98 8.40 2.10
C THR A 279 9.07 8.96 1.03
N LYS A 280 8.98 10.29 0.95
CA LYS A 280 8.23 10.99 -0.08
C LYS A 280 8.77 10.79 -1.51
N ASN A 281 9.92 10.14 -1.67
CA ASN A 281 10.46 9.85 -2.99
C ASN A 281 9.57 8.89 -3.80
N ALA A 282 8.77 8.08 -3.12
CA ALA A 282 7.75 7.26 -3.77
C ALA A 282 6.73 8.09 -4.56
N ASP A 283 6.41 9.30 -4.11
CA ASP A 283 5.44 10.20 -4.76
C ASP A 283 5.87 10.63 -6.17
N ALA A 284 7.17 10.58 -6.45
CA ALA A 284 7.70 10.88 -7.79
C ALA A 284 7.54 9.71 -8.78
N ILE A 285 7.30 8.49 -8.26
CA ILE A 285 7.26 7.25 -9.04
C ILE A 285 5.83 6.72 -9.15
N ILE A 286 5.05 6.84 -8.06
CA ILE A 286 3.66 6.41 -8.03
C ILE A 286 2.76 7.64 -8.21
N VAL A 287 1.89 7.58 -9.20
CA VAL A 287 0.89 8.63 -9.39
C VAL A 287 -0.16 8.50 -8.29
N ASN A 288 -0.24 9.50 -7.40
CA ASN A 288 -1.17 9.57 -6.27
C ASN A 288 -1.14 8.30 -5.38
N PRO A 289 -0.04 8.03 -4.66
CA PRO A 289 0.05 6.85 -3.81
C PRO A 289 -0.96 6.94 -2.66
N ILE A 290 -1.64 5.83 -2.39
CA ILE A 290 -2.40 5.64 -1.17
C ILE A 290 -1.42 5.16 -0.11
N TYR A 291 -1.38 5.84 1.04
CA TYR A 291 -0.45 5.50 2.11
C TYR A 291 -1.02 4.44 3.06
N PRO A 292 -0.16 3.68 3.75
CA PRO A 292 -0.54 2.58 4.62
C PRO A 292 -1.68 2.81 5.62
N PRO A 293 -1.85 3.98 6.27
CA PRO A 293 -2.99 4.19 7.18
C PRO A 293 -4.37 3.99 6.54
N ASP A 294 -4.44 4.18 5.21
CA ASP A 294 -5.70 4.06 4.45
C ASP A 294 -5.87 2.67 3.79
N TYR A 295 -4.96 1.72 4.07
CA TYR A 295 -5.05 0.38 3.52
C TYR A 295 -6.10 -0.47 4.24
N LYS A 296 -6.73 -1.38 3.50
CA LYS A 296 -7.59 -2.45 4.03
C LYS A 296 -6.77 -3.74 4.08
N ASP A 297 -5.83 -3.78 5.00
CA ASP A 297 -4.93 -4.90 5.21
C ASP A 297 -4.93 -5.32 6.68
N PHE A 298 -4.74 -6.61 6.91
CA PHE A 298 -4.91 -7.24 8.21
C PHE A 298 -3.93 -8.39 8.38
N ILE A 299 -3.77 -8.85 9.61
CA ILE A 299 -3.19 -10.17 9.89
C ILE A 299 -4.36 -11.12 10.17
N LEU A 300 -4.46 -12.19 9.41
CA LEU A 300 -5.50 -13.21 9.55
C LEU A 300 -4.93 -14.43 10.27
N VAL A 301 -5.61 -14.85 11.33
CA VAL A 301 -5.20 -15.98 12.17
C VAL A 301 -6.24 -17.10 12.07
N PHE A 302 -5.77 -18.28 11.72
CA PHE A 302 -6.59 -19.49 11.63
C PHE A 302 -6.75 -20.15 13.00
N PRO A 303 -7.75 -21.05 13.20
CA PRO A 303 -7.89 -21.84 14.41
C PRO A 303 -6.61 -22.63 14.75
N ALA A 304 -6.35 -22.85 16.05
CA ALA A 304 -5.10 -23.40 16.55
C ALA A 304 -4.74 -24.79 15.97
N ASP A 305 -5.76 -25.59 15.72
CA ASP A 305 -5.66 -26.98 15.24
C ASP A 305 -5.77 -27.10 13.73
N SER A 306 -5.81 -25.99 13.02
CA SER A 306 -5.97 -25.98 11.56
C SER A 306 -4.71 -26.39 10.79
N GLY A 307 -3.54 -26.25 11.39
CA GLY A 307 -2.25 -26.42 10.71
C GLY A 307 -1.92 -25.31 9.70
N VAL A 308 -2.80 -24.30 9.55
CA VAL A 308 -2.58 -23.17 8.65
C VAL A 308 -1.95 -22.02 9.41
N LEU A 309 -0.81 -21.56 8.92
CA LEU A 309 -0.08 -20.44 9.53
C LEU A 309 -0.85 -19.11 9.37
N PRO A 310 -0.71 -18.17 10.31
CA PRO A 310 -1.19 -16.81 10.14
C PRO A 310 -0.65 -16.17 8.87
N LEU A 311 -1.44 -15.33 8.24
CA LEU A 311 -1.05 -14.65 7.00
C LEU A 311 -1.39 -13.15 7.03
N TYR A 312 -0.69 -12.39 6.22
CA TYR A 312 -1.04 -11.02 5.89
C TYR A 312 -2.03 -11.02 4.72
N ILE A 313 -3.11 -10.26 4.85
CA ILE A 313 -4.18 -10.18 3.85
C ILE A 313 -4.48 -8.74 3.48
N VAL A 314 -4.62 -8.48 2.19
CA VAL A 314 -5.11 -7.22 1.62
C VAL A 314 -6.45 -7.47 0.98
N LEU A 315 -7.45 -6.70 1.38
CA LEU A 315 -8.81 -6.80 0.84
C LEU A 315 -9.05 -5.75 -0.24
N ASN A 316 -9.66 -6.19 -1.34
CA ASN A 316 -10.26 -5.29 -2.30
C ASN A 316 -11.63 -5.85 -2.70
N VAL A 317 -12.66 -5.32 -2.07
CA VAL A 317 -14.04 -5.70 -2.32
C VAL A 317 -14.86 -4.46 -2.67
N PRO A 318 -15.81 -4.57 -3.61
CA PRO A 318 -16.67 -3.45 -3.96
C PRO A 318 -17.47 -2.97 -2.74
N ARG A 319 -17.49 -1.66 -2.53
CA ARG A 319 -18.37 -1.08 -1.52
C ARG A 319 -19.78 -0.95 -2.07
N LYS A 320 -20.78 -1.32 -1.27
CA LYS A 320 -22.19 -1.18 -1.61
C LYS A 320 -22.53 0.31 -1.80
N GLY A 321 -23.06 0.67 -2.97
CA GLY A 321 -23.51 2.03 -3.26
C GLY A 321 -22.57 2.88 -4.12
N VAL A 322 -21.44 2.32 -4.58
CA VAL A 322 -20.51 3.02 -5.46
C VAL A 322 -20.51 2.37 -6.84
N THR A 323 -21.00 3.08 -7.84
CA THR A 323 -20.92 2.65 -9.24
C THR A 323 -19.51 2.99 -9.76
N GLU A 324 -18.70 1.95 -9.93
CA GLU A 324 -17.37 2.08 -10.53
C GLU A 324 -17.45 2.41 -12.02
N ARG A 325 -16.91 3.54 -12.40
CA ARG A 325 -16.45 3.80 -13.76
C ARG A 325 -14.94 3.99 -13.73
N GLY A 326 -14.24 2.92 -13.95
CA GLY A 326 -12.95 2.88 -14.64
C GLY A 326 -11.77 3.70 -14.11
N HIS A 327 -11.76 4.13 -12.85
CA HIS A 327 -10.61 4.69 -12.14
C HIS A 327 -10.74 4.36 -10.65
N SER A 328 -9.61 4.32 -9.93
CA SER A 328 -9.53 4.27 -8.46
C SER A 328 -10.23 5.45 -7.75
N TYR A 329 -11.12 6.15 -8.44
CA TYR A 329 -11.85 7.29 -7.94
C TYR A 329 -13.35 7.02 -7.98
N HIS A 330 -13.97 7.22 -6.82
CA HIS A 330 -15.42 7.15 -6.68
C HIS A 330 -16.07 8.30 -7.46
N SER A 331 -17.03 7.98 -8.32
CA SER A 331 -17.82 9.01 -8.98
C SER A 331 -18.61 9.82 -7.95
N PRO A 332 -18.68 11.15 -8.08
CA PRO A 332 -19.50 11.95 -7.18
C PRO A 332 -20.96 11.51 -7.27
N PRO A 333 -21.64 11.32 -6.14
CA PRO A 333 -23.05 10.99 -6.13
C PRO A 333 -23.88 12.15 -6.68
N GLU A 334 -25.07 11.85 -7.16
CA GLU A 334 -26.07 12.89 -7.38
C GLU A 334 -26.60 13.39 -6.02
N THR A 335 -27.16 14.61 -6.02
CA THR A 335 -27.58 15.26 -4.75
C THR A 335 -28.62 14.43 -3.99
N GLU A 336 -29.47 13.72 -4.71
CA GLU A 336 -30.55 12.87 -4.19
C GLU A 336 -30.02 11.58 -3.55
N GLU A 337 -28.84 11.16 -3.94
CA GLU A 337 -28.17 9.95 -3.39
C GLU A 337 -27.50 10.25 -2.05
N ILE A 338 -27.31 11.51 -1.68
CA ILE A 338 -26.73 11.93 -0.39
C ILE A 338 -27.85 12.00 0.66
N VAL A 339 -28.38 10.84 1.01
CA VAL A 339 -29.55 10.73 1.89
C VAL A 339 -29.29 11.13 3.34
N ALA A 340 -28.04 11.03 3.78
CA ALA A 340 -27.65 11.38 5.16
C ALA A 340 -27.70 12.89 5.44
N PHE A 341 -27.65 13.71 4.41
CA PHE A 341 -27.64 15.18 4.54
C PHE A 341 -28.76 15.80 3.73
N PRO A 342 -30.02 15.63 4.19
CA PRO A 342 -31.19 16.14 3.45
C PRO A 342 -31.14 17.66 3.33
N GLY A 343 -31.59 18.18 2.18
CA GLY A 343 -31.68 19.62 1.91
C GLY A 343 -30.35 20.27 1.47
N ILE A 344 -29.28 19.51 1.25
CA ILE A 344 -28.09 20.09 0.64
C ILE A 344 -28.35 20.44 -0.82
N LYS A 345 -27.64 21.45 -1.31
CA LYS A 345 -27.76 21.96 -2.68
C LYS A 345 -26.42 21.91 -3.38
N SER A 346 -26.39 21.39 -4.61
CA SER A 346 -25.20 21.43 -5.44
C SER A 346 -24.80 22.85 -5.77
N ILE A 347 -23.53 23.18 -5.63
CA ILE A 347 -22.95 24.48 -5.95
C ILE A 347 -21.69 24.28 -6.80
N PRO A 348 -21.23 25.33 -7.53
CA PRO A 348 -19.99 25.23 -8.30
C PRO A 348 -18.79 24.84 -7.45
N GLY A 349 -18.03 23.85 -7.89
CA GLY A 349 -16.77 23.45 -7.29
C GLY A 349 -15.73 24.55 -7.41
N LYS A 350 -14.94 24.77 -6.36
CA LYS A 350 -13.84 25.76 -6.34
C LYS A 350 -12.50 25.13 -5.99
N THR A 351 -12.50 24.02 -5.26
CA THR A 351 -11.28 23.29 -4.90
C THR A 351 -10.81 22.46 -6.08
N PRO A 352 -9.59 22.68 -6.61
CA PRO A 352 -9.06 21.88 -7.71
C PRO A 352 -8.94 20.40 -7.30
N ARG A 353 -9.16 19.49 -8.23
CA ARG A 353 -8.79 18.08 -8.05
C ARG A 353 -7.28 17.94 -8.09
N GLU A 354 -6.75 17.05 -7.28
CA GLU A 354 -5.36 16.62 -7.39
C GLU A 354 -5.15 15.99 -8.78
N GLY A 355 -4.10 16.44 -9.50
CA GLY A 355 -3.87 16.05 -10.89
C GLY A 355 -4.40 17.03 -11.95
N GLY A 356 -5.15 18.07 -11.57
CA GLY A 356 -5.60 19.15 -12.46
C GLY A 356 -6.85 18.80 -13.28
N GLY A 357 -7.28 19.72 -14.13
CA GLY A 357 -8.34 19.53 -15.14
C GLY A 357 -9.77 19.79 -14.68
N SER A 358 -10.10 19.74 -13.41
CA SER A 358 -11.45 20.03 -12.92
C SER A 358 -11.49 20.38 -11.43
N TYR A 359 -12.68 20.75 -10.93
CA TYR A 359 -12.93 21.04 -9.53
C TYR A 359 -13.64 19.88 -8.84
N ARG A 360 -13.50 19.79 -7.49
CA ARG A 360 -14.24 18.84 -6.66
C ARG A 360 -15.74 19.15 -6.74
N ARG A 361 -16.57 18.11 -6.84
CA ARG A 361 -18.03 18.29 -6.72
C ARG A 361 -18.34 18.83 -5.32
N ARG A 362 -19.22 19.84 -5.23
CA ARG A 362 -19.45 20.58 -4.00
C ARG A 362 -20.95 20.80 -3.76
N TRP A 363 -21.30 20.73 -2.49
CA TRP A 363 -22.66 21.06 -2.00
C TRP A 363 -22.58 21.99 -0.80
N ILE A 364 -23.69 22.62 -0.47
CA ILE A 364 -23.83 23.44 0.72
C ILE A 364 -25.11 23.04 1.44
N ASP A 365 -25.13 23.10 2.78
CA ASP A 365 -26.32 22.84 3.54
C ASP A 365 -27.35 23.97 3.37
N GLU A 366 -28.62 23.70 3.69
CA GLU A 366 -29.71 24.65 3.54
C GLU A 366 -29.48 25.98 4.28
N LYS A 367 -28.75 25.93 5.41
CA LYS A 367 -28.42 27.10 6.25
C LYS A 367 -27.15 27.83 5.82
N GLY A 368 -26.44 27.34 4.78
CA GLY A 368 -25.18 27.92 4.32
C GLY A 368 -24.04 27.85 5.32
N ARG A 369 -24.07 26.91 6.27
CA ARG A 369 -23.07 26.80 7.35
C ARG A 369 -21.99 25.79 7.08
N ARG A 370 -22.28 24.76 6.27
CA ARG A 370 -21.37 23.66 5.94
C ARG A 370 -21.23 23.52 4.44
N ILE A 371 -20.01 23.30 4.00
CA ILE A 371 -19.65 22.96 2.63
C ILE A 371 -19.25 21.50 2.65
N TYR A 372 -19.76 20.76 1.69
CA TYR A 372 -19.45 19.35 1.46
C TYR A 372 -18.70 19.25 0.14
N GLU A 373 -17.57 18.57 0.12
CA GLU A 373 -16.81 18.28 -1.09
C GLU A 373 -16.63 16.79 -1.25
N TRP A 374 -16.84 16.31 -2.47
CA TRP A 374 -16.65 14.92 -2.76
C TRP A 374 -15.17 14.57 -2.76
N ASP A 375 -14.79 13.65 -1.90
CA ASP A 375 -13.52 12.97 -1.97
C ASP A 375 -13.67 11.72 -2.84
N SER A 376 -13.29 11.86 -4.12
CA SER A 376 -13.37 10.76 -5.06
C SER A 376 -12.39 9.63 -4.75
N GLN A 377 -11.38 9.89 -3.96
CA GLN A 377 -10.39 8.88 -3.56
C GLN A 377 -10.98 7.91 -2.51
N HIS A 378 -11.72 8.45 -1.55
CA HIS A 378 -12.27 7.66 -0.44
C HIS A 378 -13.77 7.37 -0.59
N GLY A 379 -14.45 8.02 -1.52
CA GLY A 379 -15.90 7.86 -1.70
C GLY A 379 -16.73 8.49 -0.57
N GLU A 380 -16.26 9.59 0.00
CA GLU A 380 -16.85 10.23 1.17
C GLU A 380 -17.05 11.74 0.95
N LEU A 381 -17.84 12.35 1.85
CA LEU A 381 -18.03 13.78 1.90
C LEU A 381 -17.08 14.43 2.90
N GLU A 382 -16.11 15.17 2.40
CA GLU A 382 -15.31 16.07 3.20
C GLU A 382 -16.13 17.28 3.61
N VAL A 383 -16.30 17.48 4.90
CA VAL A 383 -17.16 18.54 5.43
C VAL A 383 -16.31 19.68 5.98
N TYR A 384 -16.67 20.90 5.59
CA TYR A 384 -15.97 22.11 5.99
C TYR A 384 -16.93 23.14 6.56
N ARG A 385 -16.46 23.97 7.47
CA ARG A 385 -17.22 25.12 7.95
C ARG A 385 -17.20 26.22 6.88
N ALA A 386 -18.36 26.69 6.49
CA ALA A 386 -18.50 27.68 5.41
C ALA A 386 -17.90 29.06 5.77
N SER A 387 -17.83 29.41 7.07
CA SER A 387 -17.35 30.73 7.51
C SER A 387 -15.83 30.90 7.44
N ASP A 388 -15.05 29.82 7.60
CA ASP A 388 -13.59 29.89 7.68
C ASP A 388 -12.86 28.77 6.91
N GLY A 389 -13.61 27.85 6.31
CA GLY A 389 -13.07 26.74 5.53
C GLY A 389 -12.39 25.65 6.38
N SER A 390 -12.54 25.66 7.71
CA SER A 390 -11.95 24.64 8.57
C SER A 390 -12.61 23.30 8.34
N HIS A 391 -11.77 22.25 8.32
CA HIS A 391 -12.22 20.86 8.15
C HIS A 391 -12.97 20.37 9.39
N LEU A 392 -14.11 19.75 9.19
CA LEU A 392 -14.98 19.21 10.25
C LEU A 392 -15.00 17.68 10.30
N GLY A 393 -14.33 17.02 9.36
CA GLY A 393 -14.26 15.57 9.23
C GLY A 393 -14.75 15.07 7.89
N SER A 394 -14.61 13.77 7.63
CA SER A 394 -15.24 13.11 6.50
C SER A 394 -16.43 12.26 6.95
N TYR A 395 -17.41 12.09 6.07
CA TYR A 395 -18.68 11.47 6.40
C TYR A 395 -19.16 10.59 5.25
N ASP A 396 -19.78 9.48 5.59
CA ASP A 396 -20.49 8.64 4.64
C ASP A 396 -21.73 9.35 4.10
N PRO A 397 -21.91 9.42 2.77
CA PRO A 397 -23.03 10.14 2.16
C PRO A 397 -24.40 9.51 2.41
N ILE A 398 -24.45 8.21 2.76
CA ILE A 398 -25.67 7.44 2.93
C ILE A 398 -26.04 7.32 4.40
N THR A 399 -25.09 6.92 5.26
CA THR A 399 -25.33 6.70 6.69
C THR A 399 -25.17 7.95 7.53
N GLY A 400 -24.34 8.91 7.07
CA GLY A 400 -23.99 10.11 7.85
C GLY A 400 -22.98 9.83 8.94
N GLU A 401 -22.43 8.64 9.00
CA GLU A 401 -21.42 8.28 9.97
C GLU A 401 -20.12 9.06 9.69
N GLN A 402 -19.48 9.53 10.75
CA GLN A 402 -18.21 10.22 10.64
C GLN A 402 -17.07 9.21 10.53
N ASN A 403 -16.45 9.15 9.36
CA ASN A 403 -15.33 8.25 9.07
C ASN A 403 -14.01 8.80 9.60
N ASP A 404 -13.78 10.13 9.44
CA ASP A 404 -12.55 10.79 9.86
C ASP A 404 -12.83 11.99 10.78
N LEU A 405 -11.96 12.20 11.76
CA LEU A 405 -12.01 13.34 12.65
C LEU A 405 -11.50 14.63 11.97
N PRO A 406 -11.85 15.83 12.50
CA PRO A 406 -11.34 17.10 12.01
C PRO A 406 -9.81 17.15 11.98
N LYS A 407 -9.24 17.45 10.81
CA LYS A 407 -7.78 17.60 10.62
C LYS A 407 -7.41 19.09 10.60
N LYS A 408 -6.62 19.56 11.57
CA LYS A 408 -6.27 20.98 11.74
C LYS A 408 -5.48 21.58 10.56
N ASN A 409 -4.72 20.77 9.85
CA ASN A 409 -3.92 21.16 8.68
C ASN A 409 -4.70 21.10 7.36
N ARG A 410 -5.95 20.63 7.35
CA ARG A 410 -6.82 20.54 6.18
C ARG A 410 -7.84 21.67 6.20
N ASN A 411 -7.88 22.51 5.18
CA ASN A 411 -8.86 23.59 5.06
C ASN A 411 -9.07 23.99 3.59
N ILE A 412 -10.21 24.61 3.33
CA ILE A 412 -10.58 25.17 2.02
C ILE A 412 -10.69 26.70 2.05
N LYS A 413 -10.06 27.38 3.01
CA LYS A 413 -10.14 28.83 3.18
C LYS A 413 -9.84 29.59 1.90
N LYS A 414 -8.88 29.12 1.10
CA LYS A 414 -8.49 29.70 -0.19
C LYS A 414 -9.59 29.58 -1.26
N TYR A 415 -10.56 28.70 -1.05
CA TYR A 415 -11.57 28.31 -2.02
C TYR A 415 -13.00 28.58 -1.55
N LEU A 416 -13.18 29.40 -0.53
CA LEU A 416 -14.49 29.83 -0.05
C LEU A 416 -15.24 30.75 -1.03
#